data_fe97af12759604fd13026e1c39ad78d5
#
_entry.id   fe97af12759604fd13026e1c39ad78d5
#
_cell.length_a   1.000
_cell.length_b   1.000
_cell.length_c   1.000
_cell.angle_alpha   90.00
_cell.angle_beta   90.00
_cell.angle_gamma   90.00
#
_symmetry.space_group_name_H-M   'P 1'
#
loop_
_entity.id
_entity.type
_entity.pdbx_description
1 polymer ?
#
loop_
_entity_poly.entity_id
_entity_poly.type
_entity_poly.pdbx_seq_one_letter_code
_entity_poly.pdbx_strand_id
1 'polypeptide(L)'
;MAEKLKIIPLGGLNEIGKNITVLEYGKDMIVVDCGVGFPDEDMYGVDLVIPDFTYLVKNQDKLRGMFITHGHEDHIGSIPYCMQQVNCPIHGTAMTNGLIRLKLEEHGLADVVKLITHKPGDVVKAGCFSVEFIHVNHSIADAVAFAIKTPVGTVVMTGDFKIDPTAEDGITDLARLGELGNKGVLALMADSTNVERQGYTPSENVVAEGLDRQFKNCDQRIVVTTFASNMHRIQSVLATAQRYGRKVAVTGRSMENMLKVAQELGYLQVPAGLIVDLNAIKSLPKDKIVIVSTGSQGENMSALYRMAFSTHKQIDIVGGDRIIISASAIPGNEKAVSRIINELYRKGAEVVYEKSEGLHVSGHACQEELKIIHALCKPKFFIPVHGEQRHLQIHGKLAKAMGMKPKNIMVNDIGGILELTARSCKFNGTVQAGIVLVDGTGVGDVGSVVLRDRKHLAQDGMIVVCVNLSSQDGSVITGPDIITRGFIYVKESEELMEELREVAMEAIDRCARKHVRDWAAIKSAIKNDLSGYLYKHTKRNPMILPVLMEI
;
A
#
# COMPACT_ATOMS: atom_id res chain seq x y z
N MET A 1 25.68 25.74 -19.71
CA MET A 1 24.91 26.11 -18.49
C MET A 1 25.42 25.23 -17.37
N ALA A 2 25.54 25.72 -16.13
CA ALA A 2 25.92 24.89 -15.00
C ALA A 2 24.86 23.80 -14.78
N GLU A 3 25.31 22.57 -14.55
CA GLU A 3 24.43 21.45 -14.23
C GLU A 3 23.65 21.74 -12.94
N LYS A 4 22.42 21.25 -12.84
CA LYS A 4 21.53 21.42 -11.71
C LYS A 4 21.14 20.06 -11.15
N LEU A 5 20.94 19.98 -9.84
CA LEU A 5 20.33 18.80 -9.25
C LEU A 5 18.82 18.83 -9.57
N LYS A 6 18.31 17.72 -10.10
CA LYS A 6 16.87 17.50 -10.26
C LYS A 6 16.40 16.55 -9.19
N ILE A 7 15.29 16.88 -8.54
CA ILE A 7 14.54 16.01 -7.64
C ILE A 7 13.20 15.76 -8.31
N ILE A 8 12.89 14.49 -8.56
CA ILE A 8 11.72 14.07 -9.35
C ILE A 8 11.00 12.95 -8.60
N PRO A 9 9.93 13.24 -7.89
CA PRO A 9 9.07 12.20 -7.31
C PRO A 9 8.32 11.47 -8.43
N LEU A 10 8.43 10.17 -8.49
CA LEU A 10 7.62 9.32 -9.38
C LEU A 10 6.42 8.71 -8.66
N GLY A 11 6.33 8.89 -7.34
CA GLY A 11 5.24 8.51 -6.47
C GLY A 11 5.41 9.08 -5.05
N GLY A 12 4.47 8.79 -4.14
CA GLY A 12 4.52 9.19 -2.74
C GLY A 12 4.15 10.65 -2.44
N LEU A 13 3.58 11.36 -3.41
CA LEU A 13 3.03 12.70 -3.23
C LEU A 13 1.55 12.72 -3.60
N ASN A 14 0.74 13.48 -2.87
CA ASN A 14 -0.72 13.54 -3.00
C ASN A 14 -1.44 12.21 -2.74
N GLU A 15 -0.73 11.25 -2.21
CA GLU A 15 -1.16 9.89 -1.89
C GLU A 15 -0.39 9.37 -0.68
N ILE A 16 -0.83 8.27 -0.08
CA ILE A 16 -0.07 7.51 0.90
C ILE A 16 0.36 6.20 0.22
N GLY A 17 1.65 5.92 0.29
CA GLY A 17 2.26 4.77 -0.39
C GLY A 17 2.95 5.14 -1.70
N LYS A 18 3.43 4.13 -2.41
CA LYS A 18 4.11 4.22 -3.71
C LYS A 18 5.31 5.19 -3.71
N ASN A 19 6.06 5.20 -2.60
CA ASN A 19 7.19 6.11 -2.44
C ASN A 19 8.32 5.76 -3.40
N ILE A 20 8.69 6.72 -4.26
CA ILE A 20 9.83 6.62 -5.15
C ILE A 20 10.26 8.02 -5.59
N THR A 21 11.52 8.35 -5.34
CA THR A 21 12.10 9.67 -5.70
C THR A 21 13.40 9.49 -6.45
N VAL A 22 13.53 10.20 -7.56
CA VAL A 22 14.75 10.26 -8.36
C VAL A 22 15.55 11.52 -8.01
N LEU A 23 16.85 11.36 -7.81
CA LEU A 23 17.81 12.47 -7.77
C LEU A 23 18.73 12.32 -8.98
N GLU A 24 18.76 13.30 -9.87
CA GLU A 24 19.57 13.31 -11.08
C GLU A 24 20.49 14.54 -11.11
N TYR A 25 21.77 14.32 -11.42
CA TYR A 25 22.73 15.38 -11.68
C TYR A 25 23.67 15.01 -12.83
N GLY A 26 23.57 15.73 -13.94
CA GLY A 26 24.31 15.46 -15.15
C GLY A 26 24.06 14.05 -15.70
N LYS A 27 25.08 13.22 -15.66
CA LYS A 27 25.02 11.82 -16.15
C LYS A 27 24.83 10.78 -15.05
N ASP A 28 24.59 11.20 -13.83
CA ASP A 28 24.38 10.31 -12.69
C ASP A 28 22.99 10.47 -12.11
N MET A 29 22.35 9.37 -11.77
CA MET A 29 21.02 9.27 -11.20
C MET A 29 21.00 8.21 -10.10
N ILE A 30 20.34 8.51 -8.99
CA ILE A 30 20.00 7.56 -7.94
C ILE A 30 18.49 7.59 -7.69
N VAL A 31 17.97 6.48 -7.16
CA VAL A 31 16.58 6.34 -6.74
C VAL A 31 16.54 6.13 -5.24
N VAL A 32 15.60 6.77 -4.57
CA VAL A 32 15.29 6.53 -3.16
C VAL A 32 13.91 5.95 -3.06
N ASP A 33 13.83 4.74 -2.47
CA ASP A 33 12.66 3.89 -2.32
C ASP A 33 12.05 3.42 -3.66
N CYS A 34 11.17 2.41 -3.59
CA CYS A 34 10.43 1.87 -4.72
C CYS A 34 9.22 1.09 -4.19
N GLY A 35 8.23 1.82 -3.70
CA GLY A 35 7.09 1.29 -2.99
C GLY A 35 5.86 1.02 -3.85
N VAL A 36 4.89 0.29 -3.28
CA VAL A 36 3.56 0.11 -3.84
C VAL A 36 2.55 1.05 -3.21
N GLY A 37 1.49 1.36 -3.96
CA GLY A 37 0.23 1.87 -3.44
C GLY A 37 -0.81 0.76 -3.36
N PHE A 38 -1.88 1.03 -2.62
CA PHE A 38 -3.02 0.12 -2.53
C PHE A 38 -4.12 0.58 -3.50
N PRO A 39 -4.87 -0.36 -4.09
CA PRO A 39 -5.96 0.00 -4.98
C PRO A 39 -7.11 0.67 -4.21
N ASP A 40 -7.76 1.65 -4.86
CA ASP A 40 -8.98 2.26 -4.36
C ASP A 40 -10.17 1.28 -4.42
N GLU A 41 -11.23 1.54 -3.63
CA GLU A 41 -12.44 0.67 -3.55
C GLU A 41 -13.10 0.40 -4.92
N ASP A 42 -12.90 1.26 -5.90
CA ASP A 42 -13.49 1.14 -7.24
C ASP A 42 -12.54 0.51 -8.30
N MET A 43 -11.33 0.14 -7.90
CA MET A 43 -10.36 -0.60 -8.72
C MET A 43 -10.60 -2.11 -8.63
N TYR A 44 -11.75 -2.58 -9.09
CA TYR A 44 -12.17 -3.98 -8.97
C TYR A 44 -11.16 -4.96 -9.58
N GLY A 45 -10.68 -5.91 -8.79
CA GLY A 45 -9.76 -6.98 -9.20
C GLY A 45 -8.31 -6.51 -9.37
N VAL A 46 -7.96 -5.30 -8.97
CA VAL A 46 -6.58 -4.84 -8.91
C VAL A 46 -5.98 -5.25 -7.58
N ASP A 47 -4.80 -5.87 -7.62
CA ASP A 47 -4.09 -6.32 -6.42
C ASP A 47 -3.17 -5.23 -5.86
N LEU A 48 -2.43 -4.55 -6.74
CA LEU A 48 -1.44 -3.54 -6.36
C LEU A 48 -1.42 -2.38 -7.38
N VAL A 49 -0.98 -1.23 -6.90
CA VAL A 49 -0.71 -0.04 -7.71
C VAL A 49 0.78 0.27 -7.63
N ILE A 50 1.49 0.24 -8.76
CA ILE A 50 2.92 0.50 -8.82
C ILE A 50 3.22 1.80 -9.58
N PRO A 51 4.39 2.43 -9.39
CA PRO A 51 4.82 3.59 -10.16
C PRO A 51 5.02 3.26 -11.65
N ASP A 52 4.86 4.27 -12.51
CA ASP A 52 5.34 4.21 -13.88
C ASP A 52 6.86 4.38 -13.92
N PHE A 53 7.58 3.32 -14.31
CA PHE A 53 9.04 3.29 -14.37
C PHE A 53 9.62 3.82 -15.70
N THR A 54 8.80 4.35 -16.60
CA THR A 54 9.23 4.82 -17.93
C THR A 54 10.41 5.79 -17.87
N TYR A 55 10.44 6.67 -16.85
CA TYR A 55 11.56 7.61 -16.69
C TYR A 55 12.87 6.89 -16.37
N LEU A 56 12.83 5.87 -15.51
CA LEU A 56 14.01 5.07 -15.14
C LEU A 56 14.51 4.26 -16.34
N VAL A 57 13.61 3.62 -17.07
CA VAL A 57 13.93 2.82 -18.27
C VAL A 57 14.61 3.69 -19.33
N LYS A 58 14.08 4.89 -19.61
CA LYS A 58 14.65 5.82 -20.60
C LYS A 58 16.01 6.40 -20.19
N ASN A 59 16.36 6.38 -18.91
CA ASN A 59 17.60 6.95 -18.38
C ASN A 59 18.45 5.91 -17.63
N GLN A 60 18.31 4.63 -17.96
CA GLN A 60 19.00 3.54 -17.26
C GLN A 60 20.53 3.68 -17.28
N ASP A 61 21.10 4.25 -18.32
CA ASP A 61 22.53 4.53 -18.46
C ASP A 61 23.09 5.46 -17.35
N LYS A 62 22.24 6.31 -16.79
CA LYS A 62 22.57 7.22 -15.69
C LYS A 62 22.40 6.58 -14.30
N LEU A 63 21.63 5.48 -14.19
CA LEU A 63 21.25 4.89 -12.90
C LEU A 63 22.46 4.25 -12.21
N ARG A 64 22.79 4.73 -10.99
CA ARG A 64 23.95 4.28 -10.20
C ARG A 64 23.56 3.38 -9.04
N GLY A 65 22.31 3.41 -8.59
CA GLY A 65 21.80 2.57 -7.53
C GLY A 65 20.46 3.04 -7.00
N MET A 66 19.83 2.15 -6.26
CA MET A 66 18.60 2.38 -5.52
C MET A 66 18.91 2.31 -4.02
N PHE A 67 18.45 3.28 -3.24
CA PHE A 67 18.69 3.41 -1.81
C PHE A 67 17.36 3.29 -1.08
N ILE A 68 17.25 2.36 -0.15
CA ILE A 68 15.99 2.04 0.52
C ILE A 68 16.04 2.48 1.97
N THR A 69 15.08 3.30 2.37
CA THR A 69 14.98 3.85 3.72
C THR A 69 14.60 2.79 4.75
N HIS A 70 13.63 1.94 4.44
CA HIS A 70 13.16 0.87 5.33
C HIS A 70 12.29 -0.15 4.57
N GLY A 71 11.89 -1.22 5.25
CA GLY A 71 11.28 -2.40 4.65
C GLY A 71 9.75 -2.43 4.59
N HIS A 72 9.03 -1.31 4.70
CA HIS A 72 7.58 -1.29 4.49
C HIS A 72 7.21 -1.43 3.01
N GLU A 73 6.02 -1.96 2.74
CA GLU A 73 5.53 -2.23 1.38
C GLU A 73 5.49 -0.99 0.50
N ASP A 74 5.10 0.13 1.06
CA ASP A 74 5.03 1.42 0.37
C ASP A 74 6.41 2.06 0.10
N HIS A 75 7.50 1.35 0.47
CA HIS A 75 8.89 1.71 0.16
C HIS A 75 9.65 0.62 -0.61
N ILE A 76 9.23 -0.67 -0.53
CA ILE A 76 9.93 -1.77 -1.21
C ILE A 76 9.06 -2.59 -2.16
N GLY A 77 7.74 -2.47 -2.06
CA GLY A 77 6.81 -3.41 -2.71
C GLY A 77 6.86 -3.44 -4.23
N SER A 78 7.29 -2.36 -4.88
CA SER A 78 7.44 -2.31 -6.35
C SER A 78 8.82 -2.73 -6.86
N ILE A 79 9.77 -3.03 -5.97
CA ILE A 79 11.14 -3.41 -6.37
C ILE A 79 11.16 -4.56 -7.38
N PRO A 80 10.43 -5.69 -7.19
CA PRO A 80 10.47 -6.78 -8.17
C PRO A 80 10.02 -6.34 -9.57
N TYR A 81 8.97 -5.53 -9.65
CA TYR A 81 8.43 -5.02 -10.93
C TYR A 81 9.40 -4.02 -11.60
N CYS A 82 10.06 -3.18 -10.79
CA CYS A 82 11.07 -2.25 -11.27
C CYS A 82 12.29 -2.99 -11.81
N MET A 83 12.80 -3.98 -11.05
CA MET A 83 14.00 -4.74 -11.41
C MET A 83 13.83 -5.67 -12.62
N GLN A 84 12.60 -5.96 -13.03
CA GLN A 84 12.32 -6.60 -14.33
C GLN A 84 12.57 -5.67 -15.52
N GLN A 85 12.52 -4.36 -15.32
CA GLN A 85 12.65 -3.35 -16.38
C GLN A 85 14.00 -2.63 -16.38
N VAL A 86 14.60 -2.45 -15.20
CA VAL A 86 15.91 -1.81 -15.01
C VAL A 86 16.77 -2.67 -14.09
N ASN A 87 18.10 -2.55 -14.20
CA ASN A 87 19.01 -3.27 -13.33
C ASN A 87 19.99 -2.29 -12.67
N CYS A 88 20.00 -2.26 -11.34
CA CYS A 88 20.95 -1.50 -10.55
C CYS A 88 21.17 -2.17 -9.19
N PRO A 89 22.31 -1.89 -8.51
CA PRO A 89 22.48 -2.35 -7.12
C PRO A 89 21.46 -1.66 -6.20
N ILE A 90 20.94 -2.44 -5.25
CA ILE A 90 20.05 -1.96 -4.20
C ILE A 90 20.84 -1.87 -2.90
N HIS A 91 20.80 -0.72 -2.26
CA HIS A 91 21.47 -0.40 -1.01
C HIS A 91 20.44 -0.23 0.09
N GLY A 92 20.46 -1.09 1.09
CA GLY A 92 19.54 -1.04 2.25
C GLY A 92 20.20 -1.56 3.51
N THR A 93 19.50 -1.49 4.62
CA THR A 93 19.93 -2.08 5.89
C THR A 93 19.66 -3.58 5.92
N ALA A 94 20.13 -4.28 6.96
CA ALA A 94 20.06 -5.74 6.99
C ALA A 94 18.60 -6.24 6.98
N MET A 95 17.74 -5.67 7.82
CA MET A 95 16.32 -6.03 7.88
C MET A 95 15.61 -5.72 6.57
N THR A 96 15.83 -4.52 6.04
CA THR A 96 15.26 -4.07 4.76
C THR A 96 15.65 -5.01 3.61
N ASN A 97 16.93 -5.34 3.49
CA ASN A 97 17.42 -6.26 2.44
C ASN A 97 16.92 -7.70 2.63
N GLY A 98 16.73 -8.15 3.87
CA GLY A 98 16.10 -9.43 4.17
C GLY A 98 14.69 -9.53 3.60
N LEU A 99 13.89 -8.47 3.77
CA LEU A 99 12.53 -8.41 3.24
C LEU A 99 12.50 -8.27 1.71
N ILE A 100 13.37 -7.46 1.14
CA ILE A 100 13.52 -7.34 -0.31
C ILE A 100 13.90 -8.69 -0.92
N ARG A 101 14.79 -9.46 -0.29
CA ARG A 101 15.19 -10.78 -0.76
C ARG A 101 14.01 -11.73 -0.88
N LEU A 102 13.12 -11.79 0.13
CA LEU A 102 11.91 -12.60 0.06
C LEU A 102 11.05 -12.26 -1.15
N LYS A 103 10.87 -10.96 -1.42
CA LYS A 103 10.10 -10.50 -2.59
C LYS A 103 10.78 -10.87 -3.91
N LEU A 104 12.09 -10.73 -3.98
CA LEU A 104 12.84 -11.11 -5.17
C LEU A 104 12.81 -12.62 -5.41
N GLU A 105 12.82 -13.45 -4.35
CA GLU A 105 12.65 -14.90 -4.42
C GLU A 105 11.27 -15.28 -4.97
N GLU A 106 10.20 -14.64 -4.50
CA GLU A 106 8.83 -14.85 -5.01
C GLU A 106 8.69 -14.53 -6.51
N HIS A 107 9.51 -13.61 -7.03
CA HIS A 107 9.52 -13.20 -8.44
C HIS A 107 10.68 -13.83 -9.26
N GLY A 108 11.46 -14.72 -8.68
CA GLY A 108 12.61 -15.37 -9.38
C GLY A 108 13.76 -14.44 -9.73
N LEU A 109 13.93 -13.34 -8.98
CA LEU A 109 14.95 -12.30 -9.24
C LEU A 109 16.08 -12.28 -8.20
N ALA A 110 16.07 -13.16 -7.21
CA ALA A 110 17.02 -13.12 -6.08
C ALA A 110 18.49 -13.28 -6.49
N ASP A 111 18.76 -14.04 -7.57
CA ASP A 111 20.10 -14.27 -8.08
C ASP A 111 20.55 -13.22 -9.11
N VAL A 112 19.64 -12.38 -9.58
CA VAL A 112 19.88 -11.36 -10.62
C VAL A 112 20.14 -9.98 -10.01
N VAL A 113 19.40 -9.65 -8.95
CA VAL A 113 19.44 -8.33 -8.31
C VAL A 113 20.49 -8.31 -7.20
N LYS A 114 21.42 -7.36 -7.29
CA LYS A 114 22.49 -7.20 -6.31
C LYS A 114 21.98 -6.40 -5.10
N LEU A 115 21.84 -7.06 -3.95
CA LEU A 115 21.56 -6.42 -2.65
C LEU A 115 22.89 -6.13 -1.93
N ILE A 116 23.07 -4.90 -1.45
CA ILE A 116 24.24 -4.46 -0.70
C ILE A 116 23.76 -3.93 0.66
N THR A 117 24.23 -4.59 1.72
CA THR A 117 23.80 -4.26 3.09
C THR A 117 24.73 -3.23 3.71
N HIS A 118 24.11 -2.24 4.34
CA HIS A 118 24.75 -1.14 5.05
C HIS A 118 24.21 -1.02 6.47
N LYS A 119 24.89 -0.25 7.29
CA LYS A 119 24.48 0.11 8.64
C LYS A 119 24.49 1.64 8.80
N PRO A 120 23.79 2.17 9.79
CA PRO A 120 23.87 3.58 10.13
C PRO A 120 25.33 4.04 10.32
N GLY A 121 25.69 5.19 9.75
CA GLY A 121 27.04 5.72 9.67
C GLY A 121 27.80 5.38 8.39
N ASP A 122 27.37 4.38 7.63
CA ASP A 122 27.99 4.06 6.34
C ASP A 122 27.74 5.16 5.30
N VAL A 123 28.73 5.39 4.44
CA VAL A 123 28.67 6.35 3.34
C VAL A 123 28.99 5.68 2.03
N VAL A 124 28.05 5.71 1.09
CA VAL A 124 28.13 5.04 -0.21
C VAL A 124 28.32 6.07 -1.32
N LYS A 125 29.31 5.83 -2.21
CA LYS A 125 29.47 6.62 -3.44
C LYS A 125 28.69 5.99 -4.59
N ALA A 126 27.86 6.80 -5.23
CA ALA A 126 27.05 6.43 -6.39
C ALA A 126 27.16 7.53 -7.46
N GLY A 127 28.13 7.41 -8.37
CA GLY A 127 28.50 8.48 -9.30
C GLY A 127 28.97 9.74 -8.58
N CYS A 128 28.32 10.87 -8.87
CA CYS A 128 28.60 12.14 -8.20
C CYS A 128 27.93 12.28 -6.82
N PHE A 129 27.06 11.34 -6.43
CA PHE A 129 26.40 11.33 -5.14
C PHE A 129 27.22 10.60 -4.09
N SER A 130 27.06 11.06 -2.83
CA SER A 130 27.58 10.35 -1.66
C SER A 130 26.46 10.29 -0.63
N VAL A 131 25.94 9.08 -0.39
CA VAL A 131 24.74 8.81 0.42
C VAL A 131 25.17 8.23 1.76
N GLU A 132 24.85 8.92 2.84
CA GLU A 132 25.10 8.53 4.21
C GLU A 132 23.80 8.00 4.83
N PHE A 133 23.90 6.85 5.52
CA PHE A 133 22.81 6.20 6.23
C PHE A 133 22.75 6.73 7.67
N ILE A 134 21.63 7.26 8.10
CA ILE A 134 21.42 7.85 9.43
C ILE A 134 20.28 7.10 10.12
N HIS A 135 20.51 6.58 11.33
CA HIS A 135 19.47 5.85 12.07
C HIS A 135 18.28 6.75 12.40
N VAL A 136 17.06 6.21 12.19
CA VAL A 136 15.80 6.83 12.64
C VAL A 136 14.88 5.77 13.26
N ASN A 137 14.09 6.18 14.26
CA ASN A 137 13.03 5.32 14.77
C ASN A 137 11.85 5.28 13.82
N HIS A 138 11.30 4.10 13.62
CA HIS A 138 10.05 3.91 12.93
C HIS A 138 9.29 2.70 13.52
N SER A 139 8.19 2.26 12.91
CA SER A 139 7.45 1.06 13.34
C SER A 139 8.06 -0.26 12.84
N ILE A 140 9.14 -0.20 12.06
CA ILE A 140 9.94 -1.33 11.61
C ILE A 140 11.39 -1.12 12.02
N ALA A 141 12.09 -2.19 12.38
CA ALA A 141 13.49 -2.11 12.75
C ALA A 141 14.38 -1.66 11.58
N ASP A 142 15.51 -1.05 11.93
CA ASP A 142 16.61 -0.75 11.00
C ASP A 142 16.27 0.33 9.94
N ALA A 143 15.30 1.21 10.25
CA ALA A 143 14.94 2.34 9.41
C ALA A 143 16.03 3.41 9.39
N VAL A 144 16.22 4.06 8.24
CA VAL A 144 17.24 5.10 8.04
C VAL A 144 16.73 6.31 7.27
N ALA A 145 17.24 7.47 7.64
CA ALA A 145 17.26 8.68 6.82
C ALA A 145 18.53 8.71 5.97
N PHE A 146 18.51 9.50 4.92
CA PHE A 146 19.68 9.70 4.06
C PHE A 146 20.16 11.16 4.09
N ALA A 147 21.49 11.36 4.24
CA ALA A 147 22.15 12.59 3.89
C ALA A 147 22.87 12.42 2.55
N ILE A 148 22.31 12.98 1.48
CA ILE A 148 22.77 12.84 0.12
C ILE A 148 23.59 14.06 -0.26
N LYS A 149 24.92 13.92 -0.26
CA LYS A 149 25.83 14.97 -0.75
C LYS A 149 25.79 14.98 -2.27
N THR A 150 25.62 16.16 -2.82
CA THR A 150 25.58 16.43 -4.25
C THR A 150 26.55 17.56 -4.59
N PRO A 151 26.91 17.79 -5.88
CA PRO A 151 27.75 18.93 -6.27
C PRO A 151 27.19 20.31 -5.92
N VAL A 152 25.88 20.44 -5.65
CA VAL A 152 25.22 21.73 -5.32
C VAL A 152 24.90 21.89 -3.83
N GLY A 153 25.07 20.85 -3.03
CA GLY A 153 24.82 20.86 -1.58
C GLY A 153 24.25 19.54 -1.07
N THR A 154 23.97 19.46 0.21
CA THR A 154 23.44 18.26 0.87
C THR A 154 21.91 18.28 0.88
N VAL A 155 21.29 17.20 0.43
CA VAL A 155 19.85 16.93 0.59
C VAL A 155 19.70 15.93 1.73
N VAL A 156 18.82 16.21 2.68
CA VAL A 156 18.44 15.28 3.73
C VAL A 156 17.04 14.74 3.40
N MET A 157 16.89 13.41 3.36
CA MET A 157 15.60 12.72 3.25
C MET A 157 15.38 11.92 4.52
N THR A 158 14.30 12.20 5.24
CA THR A 158 14.06 11.56 6.55
C THR A 158 13.69 10.08 6.43
N GLY A 159 13.14 9.65 5.27
CA GLY A 159 12.30 8.46 5.26
C GLY A 159 11.14 8.65 6.21
N ASP A 160 10.51 7.57 6.61
CA ASP A 160 9.50 7.56 7.66
C ASP A 160 10.17 7.51 9.02
N PHE A 161 9.76 8.39 9.93
CA PHE A 161 10.44 8.49 11.21
C PHE A 161 9.53 8.95 12.34
N LYS A 162 9.97 8.70 13.56
CA LYS A 162 9.51 9.34 14.80
C LYS A 162 10.74 9.63 15.69
N ILE A 163 10.52 10.27 16.83
CA ILE A 163 11.55 10.46 17.86
C ILE A 163 11.10 9.72 19.12
N ASP A 164 11.62 8.52 19.34
CA ASP A 164 11.34 7.72 20.53
C ASP A 164 12.61 7.56 21.39
N PRO A 165 12.76 8.35 22.44
CA PRO A 165 13.96 8.31 23.28
C PRO A 165 14.08 7.03 24.11
N THR A 166 13.06 6.17 24.10
CA THR A 166 13.01 4.94 24.86
C THR A 166 13.04 3.67 23.98
N ALA A 167 13.28 3.85 22.67
CA ALA A 167 13.35 2.74 21.74
C ALA A 167 14.54 1.83 22.02
N GLU A 168 14.31 0.50 21.97
CA GLU A 168 15.33 -0.50 22.29
C GLU A 168 16.45 -0.58 21.24
N ASP A 169 16.15 -0.22 19.98
CA ASP A 169 17.09 -0.22 18.85
C ASP A 169 17.89 1.09 18.71
N GLY A 170 17.81 1.98 19.70
CA GLY A 170 18.43 3.29 19.71
C GLY A 170 17.47 4.41 19.31
N ILE A 171 17.84 5.64 19.54
CA ILE A 171 17.05 6.83 19.22
C ILE A 171 17.43 7.38 17.84
N THR A 172 16.49 8.05 17.18
CA THR A 172 16.77 8.85 15.96
C THR A 172 18.00 9.71 16.18
N ASP A 173 18.99 9.63 15.29
CA ASP A 173 20.29 10.32 15.44
C ASP A 173 20.14 11.83 15.22
N LEU A 174 19.56 12.50 16.21
CA LEU A 174 19.36 13.94 16.24
C LEU A 174 20.70 14.70 16.25
N ALA A 175 21.74 14.12 16.85
CA ALA A 175 23.06 14.72 16.90
C ALA A 175 23.63 14.84 15.49
N ARG A 176 23.54 13.79 14.69
CA ARG A 176 24.02 13.79 13.31
C ARG A 176 23.23 14.75 12.43
N LEU A 177 21.91 14.81 12.58
CA LEU A 177 21.06 15.77 11.86
C LEU A 177 21.43 17.22 12.23
N GLY A 178 21.70 17.51 13.51
CA GLY A 178 22.18 18.81 13.96
C GLY A 178 23.56 19.20 13.41
N GLU A 179 24.49 18.23 13.33
CA GLU A 179 25.80 18.46 12.68
C GLU A 179 25.66 18.81 11.19
N LEU A 180 24.75 18.11 10.46
CA LEU A 180 24.46 18.40 9.07
C LEU A 180 23.88 19.81 8.91
N GLY A 181 22.95 20.20 9.79
CA GLY A 181 22.37 21.54 9.80
C GLY A 181 23.43 22.63 10.02
N ASN A 182 24.41 22.39 10.91
CA ASN A 182 25.51 23.33 11.13
C ASN A 182 26.49 23.42 9.94
N LYS A 183 26.64 22.34 9.16
CA LYS A 183 27.43 22.33 7.92
C LYS A 183 26.67 22.92 6.73
N GLY A 184 25.34 23.04 6.83
CA GLY A 184 24.44 23.57 5.81
C GLY A 184 23.73 22.50 5.01
N VAL A 185 22.41 22.41 5.17
CA VAL A 185 21.50 21.56 4.40
C VAL A 185 20.87 22.38 3.29
N LEU A 186 21.06 21.94 2.04
CA LEU A 186 20.47 22.58 0.87
C LEU A 186 18.95 22.36 0.82
N ALA A 187 18.52 21.13 0.99
CA ALA A 187 17.11 20.78 1.00
C ALA A 187 16.80 19.71 2.05
N LEU A 188 15.67 19.84 2.71
CA LEU A 188 15.08 18.82 3.57
C LEU A 188 13.84 18.27 2.89
N MET A 189 13.79 16.97 2.69
CA MET A 189 12.61 16.19 2.29
C MET A 189 12.15 15.41 3.52
N ALA A 190 10.95 15.71 4.05
CA ALA A 190 10.51 15.11 5.30
C ALA A 190 9.09 14.54 5.20
N ASP A 191 8.90 13.41 5.89
CA ASP A 191 7.63 12.72 6.10
C ASP A 191 6.54 13.67 6.59
N SER A 192 5.36 13.60 5.98
CA SER A 192 4.22 14.47 6.31
C SER A 192 3.01 13.71 6.87
N THR A 193 3.09 12.40 7.04
CA THR A 193 1.96 11.52 7.36
C THR A 193 1.16 11.96 8.57
N ASN A 194 1.82 12.32 9.66
CA ASN A 194 1.17 12.73 10.92
C ASN A 194 1.19 14.24 11.17
N VAL A 195 1.43 15.05 10.17
CA VAL A 195 1.53 16.52 10.33
C VAL A 195 0.27 17.18 10.89
N GLU A 196 -0.90 16.55 10.79
CA GLU A 196 -2.15 17.05 11.37
C GLU A 196 -2.23 16.82 12.89
N ARG A 197 -1.39 15.92 13.44
CA ARG A 197 -1.41 15.57 14.85
C ARG A 197 -0.48 16.47 15.64
N GLN A 198 -1.04 17.12 16.67
CA GLN A 198 -0.27 17.95 17.59
C GLN A 198 0.53 17.09 18.57
N GLY A 199 1.57 17.70 19.17
CA GLY A 199 2.41 17.04 20.18
C GLY A 199 3.41 16.06 19.58
N TYR A 200 3.68 15.01 20.33
CA TYR A 200 4.66 13.96 20.03
C TYR A 200 3.99 12.62 19.81
N THR A 201 4.62 11.77 19.02
CA THR A 201 4.21 10.37 18.87
C THR A 201 4.59 9.60 20.14
N PRO A 202 3.66 8.86 20.76
CA PRO A 202 3.98 8.07 21.95
C PRO A 202 5.01 6.98 21.67
N SER A 203 5.74 6.58 22.74
CA SER A 203 6.66 5.43 22.68
C SER A 203 5.94 4.10 22.53
N GLU A 204 6.61 3.10 21.94
CA GLU A 204 6.14 1.69 21.93
C GLU A 204 5.99 1.09 23.34
N ASN A 205 6.64 1.65 24.36
CA ASN A 205 6.46 1.24 25.75
C ASN A 205 5.01 1.38 26.23
N VAL A 206 4.25 2.35 25.71
CA VAL A 206 2.81 2.49 25.99
C VAL A 206 2.05 1.24 25.53
N VAL A 207 2.47 0.64 24.42
CA VAL A 207 1.84 -0.59 23.90
C VAL A 207 2.22 -1.80 24.75
N ALA A 208 3.47 -1.89 25.21
CA ALA A 208 3.90 -2.94 26.12
C ALA A 208 3.08 -2.93 27.43
N GLU A 209 2.84 -1.74 28.01
CA GLU A 209 1.98 -1.57 29.18
C GLU A 209 0.52 -1.92 28.88
N GLY A 210 -0.01 -1.51 27.72
CA GLY A 210 -1.35 -1.86 27.24
C GLY A 210 -1.54 -3.37 27.14
N LEU A 211 -0.59 -4.05 26.51
CA LEU A 211 -0.59 -5.51 26.39
C LEU A 211 -0.55 -6.17 27.78
N ASP A 212 0.32 -5.71 28.69
CA ASP A 212 0.43 -6.26 30.04
C ASP A 212 -0.92 -6.20 30.77
N ARG A 213 -1.64 -5.06 30.71
CA ARG A 213 -2.98 -4.93 31.29
C ARG A 213 -3.97 -5.95 30.70
N GLN A 214 -3.93 -6.17 29.39
CA GLN A 214 -4.85 -7.11 28.73
C GLN A 214 -4.52 -8.57 29.05
N PHE A 215 -3.25 -8.93 29.21
CA PHE A 215 -2.84 -10.28 29.55
C PHE A 215 -3.11 -10.63 31.03
N LYS A 216 -2.86 -9.68 31.93
CA LYS A 216 -3.03 -9.87 33.39
C LYS A 216 -4.43 -10.29 33.79
N ASN A 217 -5.45 -9.76 33.11
CA ASN A 217 -6.86 -9.95 33.45
C ASN A 217 -7.59 -10.89 32.46
N CYS A 218 -6.87 -11.85 31.87
CA CYS A 218 -7.45 -12.78 30.90
C CYS A 218 -7.15 -14.23 31.25
N ASP A 219 -8.19 -15.00 31.52
CA ASP A 219 -8.13 -16.45 31.73
C ASP A 219 -8.51 -17.26 30.47
N GLN A 220 -8.72 -16.58 29.38
CA GLN A 220 -9.08 -17.15 28.09
C GLN A 220 -7.92 -17.07 27.10
N ARG A 221 -8.12 -17.64 25.90
CA ARG A 221 -7.20 -17.53 24.78
C ARG A 221 -7.12 -16.08 24.30
N ILE A 222 -5.91 -15.62 24.03
CA ILE A 222 -5.66 -14.28 23.49
C ILE A 222 -5.26 -14.41 22.01
N VAL A 223 -5.86 -13.60 21.15
CA VAL A 223 -5.45 -13.42 19.76
C VAL A 223 -5.00 -11.98 19.59
N VAL A 224 -3.74 -11.77 19.20
CA VAL A 224 -3.20 -10.44 18.92
C VAL A 224 -3.02 -10.31 17.41
N THR A 225 -3.65 -9.31 16.83
CA THR A 225 -3.42 -8.97 15.42
C THR A 225 -2.69 -7.63 15.31
N THR A 226 -1.66 -7.61 14.49
CA THR A 226 -0.82 -6.43 14.27
C THR A 226 -0.23 -6.45 12.86
N PHE A 227 0.43 -5.37 12.45
CA PHE A 227 1.25 -5.36 11.24
C PHE A 227 2.41 -6.35 11.39
N ALA A 228 2.62 -7.17 10.38
CA ALA A 228 3.70 -8.15 10.38
C ALA A 228 5.09 -7.49 10.48
N SER A 229 5.23 -6.27 9.96
CA SER A 229 6.48 -5.50 9.96
C SER A 229 6.85 -4.90 11.32
N ASN A 230 5.91 -4.77 12.26
CA ASN A 230 6.18 -4.14 13.55
C ASN A 230 6.86 -5.11 14.54
N MET A 231 8.19 -5.24 14.41
CA MET A 231 8.99 -6.16 15.23
C MET A 231 8.98 -5.81 16.71
N HIS A 232 9.02 -4.54 17.08
CA HIS A 232 8.98 -4.09 18.47
C HIS A 232 7.68 -4.55 19.15
N ARG A 233 6.56 -4.47 18.45
CA ARG A 233 5.27 -4.92 18.95
C ARG A 233 5.20 -6.42 19.10
N ILE A 234 5.72 -7.16 18.11
CA ILE A 234 5.81 -8.62 18.20
C ILE A 234 6.72 -9.03 19.36
N GLN A 235 7.87 -8.38 19.55
CA GLN A 235 8.76 -8.61 20.69
C GLN A 235 8.03 -8.36 22.01
N SER A 236 7.25 -7.28 22.12
CA SER A 236 6.43 -6.97 23.30
C SER A 236 5.38 -8.05 23.57
N VAL A 237 4.72 -8.58 22.53
CA VAL A 237 3.76 -9.70 22.67
C VAL A 237 4.45 -10.95 23.15
N LEU A 238 5.62 -11.31 22.60
CA LEU A 238 6.40 -12.48 23.01
C LEU A 238 6.88 -12.37 24.47
N ALA A 239 7.42 -11.22 24.84
CA ALA A 239 7.88 -10.96 26.22
C ALA A 239 6.72 -11.03 27.23
N THR A 240 5.57 -10.45 26.87
CA THR A 240 4.37 -10.49 27.71
C THR A 240 3.82 -11.91 27.82
N ALA A 241 3.74 -12.66 26.72
CA ALA A 241 3.32 -14.07 26.73
C ALA A 241 4.22 -14.93 27.62
N GLN A 242 5.54 -14.76 27.56
CA GLN A 242 6.51 -15.44 28.42
C GLN A 242 6.27 -15.11 29.90
N ARG A 243 6.07 -13.82 30.22
CA ARG A 243 5.81 -13.35 31.60
C ARG A 243 4.58 -14.02 32.22
N TYR A 244 3.52 -14.22 31.44
CA TYR A 244 2.28 -14.87 31.89
C TYR A 244 2.27 -16.39 31.65
N GLY A 245 3.41 -16.99 31.30
CA GLY A 245 3.54 -18.46 31.11
C GLY A 245 2.64 -19.01 30.01
N ARG A 246 2.41 -18.20 28.93
CA ARG A 246 1.63 -18.58 27.77
C ARG A 246 2.54 -19.03 26.63
N LYS A 247 2.06 -19.94 25.78
CA LYS A 247 2.69 -20.34 24.52
C LYS A 247 2.13 -19.49 23.38
N VAL A 248 2.95 -19.19 22.41
CA VAL A 248 2.59 -18.37 21.24
C VAL A 248 2.53 -19.22 19.99
N ALA A 249 1.44 -19.15 19.26
CA ALA A 249 1.37 -19.66 17.89
C ALA A 249 1.23 -18.51 16.92
N VAL A 250 1.80 -18.66 15.73
CA VAL A 250 1.79 -17.63 14.70
C VAL A 250 0.99 -18.10 13.50
N THR A 251 0.23 -17.22 12.88
CA THR A 251 -0.52 -17.52 11.66
C THR A 251 -0.59 -16.32 10.73
N GLY A 252 -0.44 -16.63 9.43
CA GLY A 252 -0.37 -15.66 8.36
C GLY A 252 1.00 -15.63 7.70
N ARG A 253 1.04 -15.90 6.38
CA ARG A 253 2.29 -16.06 5.62
C ARG A 253 3.27 -14.90 5.81
N SER A 254 2.79 -13.66 5.70
CA SER A 254 3.66 -12.49 5.89
C SER A 254 4.21 -12.38 7.31
N MET A 255 3.44 -12.75 8.33
CA MET A 255 3.90 -12.78 9.72
C MET A 255 4.98 -13.86 9.92
N GLU A 256 4.76 -15.05 9.40
CA GLU A 256 5.73 -16.17 9.49
C GLU A 256 7.05 -15.84 8.78
N ASN A 257 6.98 -15.28 7.56
CA ASN A 257 8.14 -14.85 6.80
C ASN A 257 8.93 -13.74 7.52
N MET A 258 8.22 -12.74 8.04
CA MET A 258 8.82 -11.64 8.77
C MET A 258 9.53 -12.12 10.05
N LEU A 259 8.87 -12.98 10.83
CA LEU A 259 9.46 -13.56 12.05
C LEU A 259 10.73 -14.34 11.74
N LYS A 260 10.73 -15.15 10.68
CA LYS A 260 11.90 -15.92 10.24
C LYS A 260 13.08 -14.99 9.94
N VAL A 261 12.87 -13.99 9.09
CA VAL A 261 13.93 -13.02 8.74
C VAL A 261 14.43 -12.27 9.96
N ALA A 262 13.52 -11.78 10.82
CA ALA A 262 13.89 -11.03 12.00
C ALA A 262 14.69 -11.88 13.02
N GLN A 263 14.37 -13.17 13.16
CA GLN A 263 15.13 -14.10 14.00
C GLN A 263 16.51 -14.41 13.41
N GLU A 264 16.60 -14.72 12.13
CA GLU A 264 17.86 -15.02 11.43
C GLU A 264 18.84 -13.82 11.49
N LEU A 265 18.33 -12.61 11.44
CA LEU A 265 19.12 -11.38 11.50
C LEU A 265 19.33 -10.85 12.94
N GLY A 266 18.73 -11.49 13.96
CA GLY A 266 18.91 -11.12 15.36
C GLY A 266 18.08 -9.92 15.85
N TYR A 267 17.11 -9.42 15.05
CA TYR A 267 16.19 -8.35 15.44
C TYR A 267 15.05 -8.81 16.35
N LEU A 268 14.81 -10.10 16.43
CA LEU A 268 13.78 -10.69 17.28
C LEU A 268 14.38 -11.78 18.17
N GLN A 269 14.21 -11.62 19.49
CA GLN A 269 14.64 -12.61 20.46
C GLN A 269 13.45 -13.50 20.85
N VAL A 270 13.52 -14.77 20.49
CA VAL A 270 12.48 -15.75 20.81
C VAL A 270 13.00 -16.74 21.82
N PRO A 271 12.48 -16.73 23.07
CA PRO A 271 12.84 -17.71 24.07
C PRO A 271 12.54 -19.15 23.61
N ALA A 272 13.43 -20.07 23.92
CA ALA A 272 13.29 -21.47 23.51
C ALA A 272 11.93 -22.05 23.96
N GLY A 273 11.21 -22.68 23.04
CA GLY A 273 9.93 -23.32 23.31
C GLY A 273 8.78 -22.36 23.63
N LEU A 274 8.94 -21.04 23.40
CA LEU A 274 7.84 -20.06 23.51
C LEU A 274 6.89 -20.15 22.31
N ILE A 275 7.45 -20.12 21.11
CA ILE A 275 6.67 -20.31 19.87
C ILE A 275 6.46 -21.81 19.65
N VAL A 276 5.23 -22.19 19.38
CA VAL A 276 4.79 -23.56 19.14
C VAL A 276 3.98 -23.65 17.83
N ASP A 277 3.90 -24.86 17.28
CA ASP A 277 3.06 -25.12 16.11
C ASP A 277 1.57 -24.91 16.43
N LEU A 278 0.80 -24.44 15.41
CA LEU A 278 -0.64 -24.24 15.55
C LEU A 278 -1.42 -25.48 16.00
N ASN A 279 -0.96 -26.67 15.66
CA ASN A 279 -1.60 -27.90 16.12
C ASN A 279 -1.33 -28.17 17.61
N ALA A 280 -0.18 -27.76 18.11
CA ALA A 280 0.19 -27.97 19.50
C ALA A 280 -0.70 -27.18 20.48
N ILE A 281 -1.23 -26.01 20.08
CA ILE A 281 -2.12 -25.22 20.94
C ILE A 281 -3.44 -25.89 21.25
N LYS A 282 -3.90 -26.85 20.43
CA LYS A 282 -5.17 -27.57 20.65
C LYS A 282 -5.19 -28.39 21.94
N SER A 283 -4.02 -28.78 22.43
CA SER A 283 -3.86 -29.57 23.66
C SER A 283 -3.63 -28.68 24.89
N LEU A 284 -3.46 -27.38 24.73
CA LEU A 284 -3.16 -26.46 25.83
C LEU A 284 -4.45 -25.86 26.43
N PRO A 285 -4.45 -25.57 27.75
CA PRO A 285 -5.51 -24.78 28.36
C PRO A 285 -5.61 -23.38 27.70
N LYS A 286 -6.82 -22.83 27.64
CA LYS A 286 -7.07 -21.53 26.97
C LYS A 286 -6.23 -20.40 27.56
N ASP A 287 -6.08 -20.36 28.88
CA ASP A 287 -5.26 -19.36 29.58
C ASP A 287 -3.74 -19.49 29.31
N LYS A 288 -3.32 -20.51 28.57
CA LYS A 288 -1.93 -20.75 28.16
C LYS A 288 -1.68 -20.47 26.66
N ILE A 289 -2.64 -19.93 25.95
CA ILE A 289 -2.56 -19.74 24.50
C ILE A 289 -2.55 -18.26 24.14
N VAL A 290 -1.59 -17.88 23.29
CA VAL A 290 -1.58 -16.62 22.53
C VAL A 290 -1.45 -16.97 21.06
N ILE A 291 -2.24 -16.33 20.21
CA ILE A 291 -2.12 -16.43 18.76
C ILE A 291 -1.75 -15.04 18.22
N VAL A 292 -0.64 -14.96 17.49
CA VAL A 292 -0.25 -13.74 16.75
C VAL A 292 -0.65 -13.91 15.30
N SER A 293 -1.40 -12.95 14.75
CA SER A 293 -1.99 -13.07 13.42
C SER A 293 -1.86 -11.78 12.59
N THR A 294 -1.99 -11.95 11.28
CA THR A 294 -2.22 -10.85 10.32
C THR A 294 -3.71 -10.52 10.24
N GLY A 295 -4.05 -9.42 9.56
CA GLY A 295 -5.44 -9.03 9.27
C GLY A 295 -5.92 -7.84 10.09
N SER A 296 -5.00 -7.05 10.64
CA SER A 296 -5.33 -5.85 11.41
C SER A 296 -5.99 -4.73 10.59
N GLN A 297 -5.90 -4.80 9.27
CA GLN A 297 -6.49 -3.83 8.33
C GLN A 297 -7.78 -4.32 7.66
N GLY A 298 -8.26 -5.48 8.07
CA GLY A 298 -9.51 -6.03 7.51
C GLY A 298 -9.33 -6.67 6.14
N GLU A 299 -8.09 -6.96 5.74
CA GLU A 299 -7.76 -7.52 4.43
C GLU A 299 -8.48 -8.85 4.21
N ASN A 300 -9.14 -8.97 3.08
CA ASN A 300 -9.79 -10.21 2.66
C ASN A 300 -8.76 -11.37 2.65
N MET A 301 -9.17 -12.53 3.12
CA MET A 301 -8.35 -13.73 3.20
C MET A 301 -7.17 -13.69 4.19
N SER A 302 -6.98 -12.60 4.96
CA SER A 302 -6.02 -12.55 6.06
C SER A 302 -6.35 -13.58 7.16
N ALA A 303 -5.40 -13.85 8.06
CA ALA A 303 -5.63 -14.84 9.11
C ALA A 303 -6.81 -14.46 10.03
N LEU A 304 -6.88 -13.19 10.50
CA LEU A 304 -7.98 -12.71 11.33
C LEU A 304 -9.31 -12.74 10.59
N TYR A 305 -9.36 -12.31 9.31
CA TYR A 305 -10.57 -12.40 8.50
C TYR A 305 -11.09 -13.84 8.45
N ARG A 306 -10.22 -14.80 8.11
CA ARG A 306 -10.62 -16.21 8.04
C ARG A 306 -11.09 -16.78 9.38
N MET A 307 -10.50 -16.36 10.50
CA MET A 307 -10.95 -16.73 11.84
C MET A 307 -12.32 -16.12 12.17
N ALA A 308 -12.53 -14.83 11.85
CA ALA A 308 -13.78 -14.14 12.09
C ALA A 308 -14.95 -14.78 11.30
N PHE A 309 -14.71 -15.19 10.05
CA PHE A 309 -15.72 -15.78 9.17
C PHE A 309 -15.71 -17.32 9.14
N SER A 310 -15.07 -18.00 10.11
CA SER A 310 -15.00 -19.47 10.22
C SER A 310 -14.46 -20.18 8.97
N THR A 311 -13.56 -19.55 8.24
CA THR A 311 -12.90 -20.13 7.05
C THR A 311 -11.42 -20.47 7.30
N HIS A 312 -10.90 -20.23 8.52
CA HIS A 312 -9.56 -20.62 8.88
C HIS A 312 -9.48 -22.12 9.17
N LYS A 313 -8.49 -22.80 8.54
CA LYS A 313 -8.42 -24.29 8.58
C LYS A 313 -8.19 -24.91 9.96
N GLN A 314 -7.54 -24.17 10.87
CA GLN A 314 -7.03 -24.74 12.13
C GLN A 314 -7.56 -24.02 13.37
N ILE A 315 -8.00 -22.77 13.24
CA ILE A 315 -8.42 -21.91 14.36
C ILE A 315 -9.84 -21.44 14.09
N ASP A 316 -10.72 -21.60 15.06
CA ASP A 316 -12.02 -20.95 15.13
C ASP A 316 -12.08 -20.05 16.36
N ILE A 317 -12.70 -18.89 16.23
CA ILE A 317 -12.96 -17.98 17.35
C ILE A 317 -14.18 -18.48 18.09
N VAL A 318 -14.05 -18.59 19.40
CA VAL A 318 -15.13 -19.04 20.30
C VAL A 318 -15.46 -17.99 21.35
N GLY A 319 -16.64 -18.12 21.95
CA GLY A 319 -17.06 -17.20 23.00
C GLY A 319 -16.05 -17.11 24.16
N GLY A 320 -15.75 -15.90 24.58
CA GLY A 320 -14.78 -15.59 25.62
C GLY A 320 -13.34 -15.40 25.14
N ASP A 321 -12.99 -15.76 23.89
CA ASP A 321 -11.66 -15.42 23.35
C ASP A 321 -11.44 -13.89 23.40
N ARG A 322 -10.26 -13.45 23.83
CA ARG A 322 -9.87 -12.05 23.82
C ARG A 322 -9.10 -11.73 22.53
N ILE A 323 -9.65 -10.82 21.73
CA ILE A 323 -9.04 -10.40 20.47
C ILE A 323 -8.49 -8.99 20.63
N ILE A 324 -7.18 -8.83 20.51
CA ILE A 324 -6.49 -7.55 20.63
C ILE A 324 -6.11 -7.10 19.21
N ILE A 325 -6.73 -5.99 18.74
CA ILE A 325 -6.36 -5.37 17.48
C ILE A 325 -5.34 -4.26 17.76
N SER A 326 -4.07 -4.63 17.66
CA SER A 326 -2.93 -3.76 17.95
C SER A 326 -2.51 -2.97 16.70
N ALA A 327 -3.47 -2.29 16.08
CA ALA A 327 -3.28 -1.45 14.90
C ALA A 327 -4.40 -0.41 14.82
N SER A 328 -4.14 0.72 14.16
CA SER A 328 -5.20 1.63 13.71
C SER A 328 -5.52 1.36 12.26
N ALA A 329 -6.78 1.49 11.86
CA ALA A 329 -7.16 1.40 10.45
C ALA A 329 -6.42 2.47 9.64
N ILE A 330 -5.83 2.06 8.53
CA ILE A 330 -5.31 2.97 7.50
C ILE A 330 -6.54 3.64 6.84
N PRO A 331 -6.45 4.93 6.47
CA PRO A 331 -7.55 5.59 5.76
C PRO A 331 -8.05 4.76 4.57
N GLY A 332 -9.36 4.53 4.52
CA GLY A 332 -10.02 3.66 3.53
C GLY A 332 -10.36 2.25 4.05
N ASN A 333 -9.69 1.75 5.08
CA ASN A 333 -9.91 0.40 5.62
C ASN A 333 -10.92 0.33 6.78
N GLU A 334 -11.48 1.47 7.22
CA GLU A 334 -12.33 1.56 8.40
C GLU A 334 -13.54 0.64 8.33
N LYS A 335 -14.19 0.55 7.16
CA LYS A 335 -15.36 -0.33 6.94
C LYS A 335 -14.98 -1.81 7.05
N ALA A 336 -13.85 -2.20 6.45
CA ALA A 336 -13.37 -3.57 6.47
C ALA A 336 -13.02 -4.01 7.89
N VAL A 337 -12.29 -3.18 8.65
CA VAL A 337 -11.95 -3.42 10.06
C VAL A 337 -13.22 -3.50 10.92
N SER A 338 -14.16 -2.56 10.76
CA SER A 338 -15.43 -2.56 11.49
C SER A 338 -16.25 -3.84 11.22
N ARG A 339 -16.26 -4.32 9.98
CA ARG A 339 -16.93 -5.58 9.61
C ARG A 339 -16.36 -6.78 10.37
N ILE A 340 -15.03 -6.89 10.45
CA ILE A 340 -14.37 -7.97 11.20
C ILE A 340 -14.71 -7.87 12.70
N ILE A 341 -14.62 -6.67 13.29
CA ILE A 341 -14.96 -6.45 14.69
C ILE A 341 -16.39 -6.94 14.99
N ASN A 342 -17.37 -6.58 14.14
CA ASN A 342 -18.74 -7.02 14.32
C ASN A 342 -18.88 -8.55 14.25
N GLU A 343 -18.18 -9.24 13.34
CA GLU A 343 -18.22 -10.70 13.27
C GLU A 343 -17.59 -11.35 14.51
N LEU A 344 -16.51 -10.79 15.04
CA LEU A 344 -15.90 -11.26 16.29
C LEU A 344 -16.85 -11.13 17.49
N TYR A 345 -17.56 -10.01 17.60
CA TYR A 345 -18.62 -9.83 18.63
C TYR A 345 -19.76 -10.84 18.46
N ARG A 346 -20.19 -11.13 17.22
CA ARG A 346 -21.23 -12.16 16.96
C ARG A 346 -20.82 -13.54 17.43
N LYS A 347 -19.53 -13.85 17.41
CA LYS A 347 -18.98 -15.09 17.96
C LYS A 347 -18.82 -15.09 19.49
N GLY A 348 -19.16 -13.98 20.16
CA GLY A 348 -19.04 -13.82 21.61
C GLY A 348 -17.61 -13.57 22.08
N ALA A 349 -16.71 -13.12 21.21
CA ALA A 349 -15.36 -12.72 21.58
C ALA A 349 -15.36 -11.35 22.29
N GLU A 350 -14.39 -11.16 23.18
CA GLU A 350 -14.08 -9.85 23.76
C GLU A 350 -13.06 -9.15 22.86
N VAL A 351 -13.47 -8.05 22.20
CA VAL A 351 -12.60 -7.36 21.22
C VAL A 351 -12.07 -6.06 21.80
N VAL A 352 -10.75 -5.93 21.90
CA VAL A 352 -10.06 -4.75 22.41
C VAL A 352 -9.35 -4.04 21.26
N TYR A 353 -9.83 -2.84 20.89
CA TYR A 353 -9.35 -2.09 19.72
C TYR A 353 -9.33 -0.57 19.92
N GLU A 354 -9.77 -0.08 21.08
CA GLU A 354 -9.87 1.35 21.34
C GLU A 354 -8.48 1.99 21.57
N LYS A 355 -8.32 3.22 21.07
CA LYS A 355 -7.07 3.98 21.23
C LYS A 355 -6.73 4.26 22.70
N SER A 356 -7.75 4.39 23.55
CA SER A 356 -7.63 4.59 25.02
C SER A 356 -6.90 3.45 25.71
N GLU A 357 -6.94 2.24 25.14
CA GLU A 357 -6.26 1.07 25.69
C GLU A 357 -4.73 1.08 25.50
N GLY A 358 -4.21 2.02 24.70
CA GLY A 358 -2.76 2.14 24.47
C GLY A 358 -2.16 0.95 23.72
N LEU A 359 -2.94 0.31 22.83
CA LEU A 359 -2.51 -0.90 22.12
C LEU A 359 -1.87 -0.61 20.77
N HIS A 360 -1.84 0.65 20.36
CA HIS A 360 -1.22 1.09 19.11
C HIS A 360 -0.64 2.49 19.22
N VAL A 361 0.56 2.65 18.68
CA VAL A 361 1.21 3.95 18.44
C VAL A 361 1.67 4.02 16.98
N SER A 362 1.73 5.24 16.45
CA SER A 362 2.17 5.47 15.07
C SER A 362 3.69 5.32 14.94
N GLY A 363 4.16 4.98 13.74
CA GLY A 363 5.58 5.05 13.37
C GLY A 363 6.04 6.44 12.88
N HIS A 364 5.09 7.38 12.64
CA HIS A 364 5.39 8.67 12.03
C HIS A 364 5.37 9.83 13.03
N ALA A 365 6.23 10.81 12.77
CA ALA A 365 6.41 11.99 13.58
C ALA A 365 5.18 12.91 13.60
N CYS A 366 4.77 13.35 14.80
CA CYS A 366 3.80 14.43 15.00
C CYS A 366 4.45 15.81 14.89
N GLN A 367 3.65 16.89 15.00
CA GLN A 367 4.11 18.27 14.72
C GLN A 367 5.35 18.69 15.48
N GLU A 368 5.48 18.36 16.77
CA GLU A 368 6.63 18.82 17.56
C GLU A 368 7.93 18.10 17.12
N GLU A 369 7.84 16.85 16.74
CA GLU A 369 8.97 16.09 16.21
C GLU A 369 9.41 16.64 14.83
N LEU A 370 8.44 16.96 13.95
CA LEU A 370 8.72 17.61 12.66
C LEU A 370 9.42 18.96 12.86
N LYS A 371 8.99 19.78 13.85
CA LYS A 371 9.65 21.04 14.19
C LYS A 371 11.09 20.82 14.66
N ILE A 372 11.35 19.78 15.45
CA ILE A 372 12.70 19.42 15.91
C ILE A 372 13.61 19.16 14.70
N ILE A 373 13.18 18.32 13.76
CA ILE A 373 13.97 18.00 12.57
C ILE A 373 14.23 19.25 11.72
N HIS A 374 13.24 20.10 11.53
CA HIS A 374 13.42 21.38 10.85
C HIS A 374 14.46 22.28 11.56
N ALA A 375 14.36 22.40 12.88
CA ALA A 375 15.25 23.22 13.68
C ALA A 375 16.70 22.70 13.67
N LEU A 376 16.89 21.38 13.68
CA LEU A 376 18.20 20.74 13.62
C LEU A 376 18.82 20.85 12.22
N CYS A 377 18.08 20.51 11.17
CA CYS A 377 18.58 20.53 9.79
C CYS A 377 18.77 21.95 9.23
N LYS A 378 18.04 22.96 9.70
CA LYS A 378 18.11 24.36 9.23
C LYS A 378 18.12 24.47 7.70
N PRO A 379 17.21 23.82 6.96
CA PRO A 379 17.32 23.68 5.53
C PRO A 379 17.12 25.01 4.80
N LYS A 380 17.82 25.17 3.67
CA LYS A 380 17.59 26.31 2.78
C LYS A 380 16.28 26.19 2.02
N PHE A 381 15.96 24.98 1.55
CA PHE A 381 14.71 24.62 0.88
C PHE A 381 14.03 23.50 1.63
N PHE A 382 12.71 23.50 1.63
CA PHE A 382 11.90 22.45 2.22
C PHE A 382 10.96 21.84 1.18
N ILE A 383 10.90 20.52 1.15
CA ILE A 383 10.09 19.73 0.25
C ILE A 383 9.32 18.71 1.10
N PRO A 384 8.04 18.97 1.46
CA PRO A 384 7.23 17.97 2.16
C PRO A 384 6.99 16.78 1.24
N VAL A 385 7.13 15.57 1.78
CA VAL A 385 6.92 14.29 1.07
C VAL A 385 6.08 13.35 1.91
N HIS A 386 5.70 12.20 1.34
CA HIS A 386 4.97 11.13 2.00
C HIS A 386 3.65 11.61 2.63
N GLY A 387 2.63 11.81 1.81
CA GLY A 387 1.31 12.24 2.27
C GLY A 387 0.41 12.76 1.17
N GLU A 388 -0.88 12.80 1.49
CA GLU A 388 -1.88 13.43 0.65
C GLU A 388 -1.66 14.94 0.54
N GLN A 389 -2.29 15.59 -0.43
CA GLN A 389 -2.15 17.04 -0.66
C GLN A 389 -2.39 17.88 0.59
N ARG A 390 -3.34 17.51 1.43
CA ARG A 390 -3.60 18.21 2.70
C ARG A 390 -2.39 18.13 3.65
N HIS A 391 -1.76 16.97 3.76
CA HIS A 391 -0.58 16.76 4.61
C HIS A 391 0.61 17.62 4.12
N LEU A 392 0.91 17.58 2.81
CA LEU A 392 1.98 18.37 2.22
C LEU A 392 1.77 19.87 2.41
N GLN A 393 0.54 20.36 2.24
CA GLN A 393 0.20 21.78 2.45
C GLN A 393 0.31 22.19 3.92
N ILE A 394 -0.15 21.35 4.84
CA ILE A 394 -0.08 21.62 6.29
C ILE A 394 1.38 21.63 6.73
N HIS A 395 2.22 20.71 6.24
CA HIS A 395 3.64 20.69 6.55
C HIS A 395 4.36 21.94 6.00
N GLY A 396 4.00 22.38 4.80
CA GLY A 396 4.47 23.67 4.27
C GLY A 396 4.07 24.87 5.16
N LYS A 397 2.84 24.87 5.69
CA LYS A 397 2.38 25.89 6.64
C LYS A 397 3.15 25.83 7.96
N LEU A 398 3.46 24.64 8.46
CA LEU A 398 4.28 24.43 9.66
C LEU A 398 5.68 25.00 9.46
N ALA A 399 6.35 24.70 8.35
CA ALA A 399 7.65 25.25 8.00
C ALA A 399 7.63 26.78 7.89
N LYS A 400 6.56 27.36 7.31
CA LYS A 400 6.36 28.81 7.27
C LYS A 400 6.20 29.40 8.67
N ALA A 401 5.46 28.78 9.56
CA ALA A 401 5.27 29.20 10.94
C ALA A 401 6.59 29.18 11.73
N MET A 402 7.51 28.28 11.38
CA MET A 402 8.88 28.24 11.91
C MET A 402 9.83 29.31 11.31
N GLY A 403 9.33 30.22 10.47
CA GLY A 403 10.09 31.31 9.89
C GLY A 403 10.69 31.04 8.51
N MET A 404 10.41 29.90 7.88
CA MET A 404 10.89 29.65 6.52
C MET A 404 10.16 30.55 5.51
N LYS A 405 10.92 31.12 4.57
CA LYS A 405 10.35 31.99 3.53
C LYS A 405 9.47 31.15 2.58
N PRO A 406 8.24 31.58 2.24
CA PRO A 406 7.35 30.82 1.37
C PRO A 406 7.96 30.36 0.04
N LYS A 407 8.80 31.18 -0.58
CA LYS A 407 9.50 30.86 -1.83
C LYS A 407 10.52 29.70 -1.72
N ASN A 408 10.85 29.29 -0.50
CA ASN A 408 11.78 28.20 -0.22
C ASN A 408 11.04 26.91 0.19
N ILE A 409 9.72 26.94 0.24
CA ILE A 409 8.85 25.77 0.53
C ILE A 409 8.30 25.29 -0.80
N MET A 410 8.63 24.06 -1.18
CA MET A 410 8.33 23.48 -2.50
C MET A 410 7.37 22.30 -2.34
N VAL A 411 6.07 22.57 -2.36
CA VAL A 411 5.07 21.49 -2.46
C VAL A 411 5.03 21.05 -3.91
N ASN A 412 5.52 19.85 -4.18
CA ASN A 412 5.65 19.29 -5.53
C ASN A 412 4.49 18.34 -5.84
N ASP A 413 4.47 17.86 -7.07
CA ASP A 413 3.52 16.86 -7.57
C ASP A 413 4.29 15.68 -8.19
N ILE A 414 3.61 14.54 -8.37
CA ILE A 414 4.18 13.37 -9.03
C ILE A 414 4.61 13.75 -10.45
N GLY A 415 5.83 13.38 -10.82
CA GLY A 415 6.45 13.74 -12.10
C GLY A 415 6.98 15.16 -12.18
N GLY A 416 6.73 16.02 -11.19
CA GLY A 416 7.22 17.40 -11.18
C GLY A 416 8.74 17.49 -10.95
N ILE A 417 9.45 18.21 -11.82
CA ILE A 417 10.90 18.39 -11.73
C ILE A 417 11.21 19.61 -10.87
N LEU A 418 11.87 19.40 -9.74
CA LEU A 418 12.51 20.47 -8.97
C LEU A 418 13.98 20.58 -9.37
N GLU A 419 14.37 21.71 -9.94
CA GLU A 419 15.78 22.02 -10.24
C GLU A 419 16.41 22.84 -9.12
N LEU A 420 17.46 22.30 -8.52
CA LEU A 420 18.19 22.91 -7.43
C LEU A 420 19.61 23.33 -7.87
N THR A 421 19.98 24.52 -7.42
CA THR A 421 21.35 25.01 -7.39
C THR A 421 21.70 25.34 -5.93
N ALA A 422 22.95 25.65 -5.64
CA ALA A 422 23.32 26.13 -4.30
C ALA A 422 22.51 27.38 -3.84
N ARG A 423 21.84 28.09 -4.77
CA ARG A 423 21.16 29.37 -4.46
C ARG A 423 19.65 29.35 -4.72
N SER A 424 19.12 28.45 -5.52
CA SER A 424 17.72 28.47 -5.96
C SER A 424 17.14 27.04 -6.05
N CYS A 425 15.84 26.93 -5.80
CA CYS A 425 15.02 25.76 -6.13
C CYS A 425 13.82 26.25 -6.96
N LYS A 426 13.56 25.63 -8.11
CA LYS A 426 12.49 26.05 -9.03
C LYS A 426 11.85 24.83 -9.69
N PHE A 427 10.57 24.92 -9.98
CA PHE A 427 9.89 23.97 -10.86
C PHE A 427 10.37 24.16 -12.30
N ASN A 428 10.65 23.06 -12.99
CA ASN A 428 11.09 23.07 -14.39
C ASN A 428 10.51 21.92 -15.20
N GLY A 429 9.20 21.97 -15.45
CA GLY A 429 8.50 20.97 -16.23
C GLY A 429 8.16 19.69 -15.47
N THR A 430 7.77 18.68 -16.24
CA THR A 430 7.34 17.37 -15.72
C THR A 430 7.93 16.24 -16.54
N VAL A 431 8.00 15.06 -15.97
CA VAL A 431 8.30 13.79 -16.65
C VAL A 431 7.04 12.92 -16.71
N GLN A 432 7.06 11.92 -17.58
CA GLN A 432 6.06 10.87 -17.55
C GLN A 432 6.16 10.14 -16.20
N ALA A 433 5.07 10.15 -15.46
CA ALA A 433 4.90 9.47 -14.19
C ALA A 433 3.41 9.17 -14.01
N GLY A 434 3.06 8.24 -13.14
CA GLY A 434 1.67 7.85 -12.91
C GLY A 434 1.59 6.51 -12.21
N ILE A 435 0.50 5.81 -12.48
CA ILE A 435 0.21 4.50 -11.91
C ILE A 435 0.19 3.43 -12.99
N VAL A 436 0.68 2.24 -12.64
CA VAL A 436 0.52 1.01 -13.40
C VAL A 436 -0.20 0.03 -12.49
N LEU A 437 -1.25 -0.60 -12.99
CA LEU A 437 -2.07 -1.53 -12.22
C LEU A 437 -1.52 -2.95 -12.38
N VAL A 438 -1.54 -3.70 -11.28
CA VAL A 438 -1.17 -5.12 -11.24
C VAL A 438 -2.41 -5.93 -10.88
N ASP A 439 -2.73 -6.94 -11.68
CA ASP A 439 -3.86 -7.85 -11.51
C ASP A 439 -3.37 -9.29 -11.77
N GLY A 440 -3.21 -10.08 -10.71
CA GLY A 440 -2.58 -11.40 -10.80
C GLY A 440 -1.17 -11.33 -11.37
N THR A 441 -0.95 -11.96 -12.52
CA THR A 441 0.33 -11.92 -13.24
C THR A 441 0.42 -10.80 -14.28
N GLY A 442 -0.69 -10.08 -14.53
CA GLY A 442 -0.78 -8.97 -15.48
C GLY A 442 -0.23 -7.67 -14.90
N VAL A 443 0.65 -7.00 -15.62
CA VAL A 443 1.23 -5.72 -15.23
C VAL A 443 0.96 -4.70 -16.32
N GLY A 444 0.07 -3.72 -16.04
CA GLY A 444 -0.27 -2.64 -16.97
C GLY A 444 -1.25 -2.99 -18.08
N ASP A 445 -1.80 -4.19 -18.08
CA ASP A 445 -2.84 -4.64 -19.03
C ASP A 445 -4.26 -4.21 -18.60
N VAL A 446 -4.45 -3.84 -17.35
CA VAL A 446 -5.68 -3.25 -16.82
C VAL A 446 -5.62 -1.73 -16.96
N GLY A 447 -6.34 -1.18 -17.93
CA GLY A 447 -6.47 0.27 -18.13
C GLY A 447 -7.83 0.82 -17.69
N SER A 448 -8.04 2.12 -17.90
CA SER A 448 -9.27 2.84 -17.54
C SER A 448 -10.54 2.23 -18.15
N VAL A 449 -10.43 1.65 -19.34
CA VAL A 449 -11.57 0.98 -20.03
C VAL A 449 -11.96 -0.28 -19.27
N VAL A 450 -10.99 -1.13 -18.92
CA VAL A 450 -11.23 -2.37 -18.19
C VAL A 450 -11.82 -2.08 -16.80
N LEU A 451 -11.27 -1.10 -16.07
CA LEU A 451 -11.81 -0.70 -14.77
C LEU A 451 -13.24 -0.17 -14.87
N ARG A 452 -13.52 0.66 -15.88
CA ARG A 452 -14.89 1.17 -16.13
C ARG A 452 -15.86 0.02 -16.40
N ASP A 453 -15.45 -0.95 -17.23
CA ASP A 453 -16.28 -2.09 -17.55
C ASP A 453 -16.51 -3.00 -16.31
N ARG A 454 -15.47 -3.27 -15.52
CA ARG A 454 -15.61 -3.99 -14.23
C ARG A 454 -16.54 -3.27 -13.26
N LYS A 455 -16.43 -1.94 -13.16
CA LYS A 455 -17.31 -1.11 -12.31
C LYS A 455 -18.76 -1.20 -12.79
N HIS A 456 -18.99 -1.10 -14.08
CA HIS A 456 -20.31 -1.22 -14.68
C HIS A 456 -20.92 -2.62 -14.42
N LEU A 457 -20.14 -3.68 -14.63
CA LEU A 457 -20.55 -5.05 -14.32
C LEU A 457 -20.88 -5.24 -12.84
N ALA A 458 -20.11 -4.63 -11.94
CA ALA A 458 -20.34 -4.73 -10.50
C ALA A 458 -21.59 -3.97 -10.03
N GLN A 459 -21.93 -2.85 -10.69
CA GLN A 459 -23.08 -2.02 -10.33
C GLN A 459 -24.41 -2.59 -10.83
N ASP A 460 -24.50 -2.90 -12.11
CA ASP A 460 -25.77 -3.21 -12.78
C ASP A 460 -25.82 -4.60 -13.41
N GLY A 461 -24.71 -5.34 -13.43
CA GLY A 461 -24.63 -6.66 -14.03
C GLY A 461 -24.57 -6.64 -15.56
N MET A 462 -24.85 -7.77 -16.19
CA MET A 462 -24.79 -7.92 -17.63
C MET A 462 -25.98 -8.68 -18.20
N ILE A 463 -26.28 -8.38 -19.47
CA ILE A 463 -27.25 -9.07 -20.32
C ILE A 463 -26.55 -9.48 -21.61
N VAL A 464 -26.59 -10.76 -21.93
CA VAL A 464 -26.15 -11.30 -23.22
C VAL A 464 -27.39 -11.61 -24.07
N VAL A 465 -27.41 -11.14 -25.31
CA VAL A 465 -28.49 -11.39 -26.27
C VAL A 465 -27.92 -12.19 -27.42
N CYS A 466 -28.29 -13.47 -27.52
CA CYS A 466 -27.82 -14.39 -28.57
C CYS A 466 -28.87 -14.50 -29.67
N VAL A 467 -28.47 -14.26 -30.92
CA VAL A 467 -29.34 -14.33 -32.10
C VAL A 467 -28.63 -15.03 -33.25
N ASN A 468 -29.29 -16.00 -33.88
CA ASN A 468 -28.83 -16.59 -35.13
C ASN A 468 -29.57 -16.00 -36.31
N LEU A 469 -28.81 -15.47 -37.27
CA LEU A 469 -29.31 -14.83 -38.47
C LEU A 469 -29.01 -15.67 -39.72
N SER A 470 -29.92 -15.67 -40.69
CA SER A 470 -29.73 -16.31 -42.00
C SER A 470 -28.68 -15.57 -42.82
N SER A 471 -27.72 -16.32 -43.40
CA SER A 471 -26.72 -15.78 -44.33
C SER A 471 -27.30 -15.30 -45.64
N GLN A 472 -28.51 -15.78 -45.99
CA GLN A 472 -29.16 -15.46 -47.29
C GLN A 472 -29.87 -14.13 -47.25
N ASP A 473 -30.67 -13.86 -46.22
CA ASP A 473 -31.57 -12.70 -46.19
C ASP A 473 -31.45 -11.87 -44.88
N GLY A 474 -30.69 -12.35 -43.88
CA GLY A 474 -30.54 -11.70 -42.58
C GLY A 474 -31.74 -11.87 -41.64
N SER A 475 -32.69 -12.80 -41.97
CA SER A 475 -33.82 -13.14 -41.08
C SER A 475 -33.36 -13.87 -39.82
N VAL A 476 -34.11 -13.72 -38.74
CA VAL A 476 -33.84 -14.46 -37.48
C VAL A 476 -34.22 -15.93 -37.66
N ILE A 477 -33.26 -16.84 -37.49
CA ILE A 477 -33.49 -18.31 -37.53
C ILE A 477 -33.84 -18.81 -36.13
N THR A 478 -33.07 -18.37 -35.10
CA THR A 478 -33.34 -18.72 -33.71
C THR A 478 -32.94 -17.59 -32.76
N GLY A 479 -33.61 -17.49 -31.64
CA GLY A 479 -33.46 -16.42 -30.65
C GLY A 479 -34.48 -15.27 -30.87
N PRO A 480 -34.31 -14.12 -30.21
CA PRO A 480 -33.25 -13.74 -29.25
C PRO A 480 -33.30 -14.53 -27.94
N ASP A 481 -32.20 -15.20 -27.61
CA ASP A 481 -32.04 -15.80 -26.28
C ASP A 481 -31.35 -14.81 -25.38
N ILE A 482 -31.93 -14.54 -24.18
CA ILE A 482 -31.42 -13.58 -23.22
C ILE A 482 -30.90 -14.28 -21.98
N ILE A 483 -29.64 -14.01 -21.66
CA ILE A 483 -28.95 -14.53 -20.48
C ILE A 483 -28.52 -13.35 -19.62
N THR A 484 -28.83 -13.37 -18.33
CA THR A 484 -28.40 -12.31 -17.40
C THR A 484 -27.48 -12.85 -16.30
N ARG A 485 -26.56 -11.99 -15.83
CA ARG A 485 -25.75 -12.23 -14.64
C ARG A 485 -25.61 -10.93 -13.84
N GLY A 486 -25.87 -11.04 -12.53
CA GLY A 486 -25.76 -9.90 -11.63
C GLY A 486 -26.77 -8.76 -11.82
N PHE A 487 -27.75 -8.92 -12.73
CA PHE A 487 -28.77 -7.90 -13.00
C PHE A 487 -30.07 -8.16 -12.24
N ILE A 488 -30.72 -9.31 -12.47
CA ILE A 488 -31.99 -9.72 -11.85
C ILE A 488 -31.99 -11.21 -11.51
N TYR A 489 -32.89 -11.60 -10.60
CA TYR A 489 -33.16 -13.00 -10.33
C TYR A 489 -34.20 -13.51 -11.34
N VAL A 490 -33.73 -14.28 -12.34
CA VAL A 490 -34.52 -14.70 -13.52
C VAL A 490 -35.83 -15.43 -13.17
N LYS A 491 -35.82 -16.27 -12.12
CA LYS A 491 -37.01 -17.06 -11.70
C LYS A 491 -38.19 -16.20 -11.21
N GLU A 492 -37.93 -14.94 -10.84
CA GLU A 492 -38.97 -14.00 -10.34
C GLU A 492 -39.25 -12.88 -11.35
N SER A 493 -38.70 -12.99 -12.57
CA SER A 493 -38.71 -11.90 -13.56
C SER A 493 -38.97 -12.44 -14.99
N GLU A 494 -39.76 -13.50 -15.12
CA GLU A 494 -40.08 -14.14 -16.43
C GLU A 494 -40.76 -13.15 -17.38
N GLU A 495 -41.68 -12.31 -16.90
CA GLU A 495 -42.36 -11.29 -17.68
C GLU A 495 -41.38 -10.30 -18.31
N LEU A 496 -40.48 -9.75 -17.49
CA LEU A 496 -39.44 -8.82 -17.99
C LEU A 496 -38.50 -9.49 -19.00
N MET A 497 -38.19 -10.77 -18.83
CA MET A 497 -37.35 -11.52 -19.77
C MET A 497 -38.04 -11.69 -21.13
N GLU A 498 -39.35 -11.87 -21.15
CA GLU A 498 -40.12 -11.97 -22.41
C GLU A 498 -40.21 -10.59 -23.08
N GLU A 499 -40.52 -9.52 -22.34
CA GLU A 499 -40.50 -8.16 -22.85
C GLU A 499 -39.15 -7.79 -23.47
N LEU A 500 -38.03 -8.20 -22.85
CA LEU A 500 -36.70 -7.94 -23.42
C LEU A 500 -36.45 -8.71 -24.72
N ARG A 501 -37.01 -9.94 -24.88
CA ARG A 501 -36.97 -10.68 -26.15
C ARG A 501 -37.72 -9.93 -27.24
N GLU A 502 -38.93 -9.43 -26.92
CA GLU A 502 -39.75 -8.65 -27.85
C GLU A 502 -39.04 -7.40 -28.30
N VAL A 503 -38.47 -6.63 -27.38
CA VAL A 503 -37.71 -5.40 -27.69
C VAL A 503 -36.49 -5.70 -28.56
N ALA A 504 -35.77 -6.79 -28.29
CA ALA A 504 -34.63 -7.19 -29.11
C ALA A 504 -35.06 -7.61 -30.51
N MET A 505 -36.17 -8.35 -30.63
CA MET A 505 -36.76 -8.76 -31.95
C MET A 505 -37.18 -7.53 -32.74
N GLU A 506 -37.91 -6.58 -32.13
CA GLU A 506 -38.33 -5.33 -32.80
C GLU A 506 -37.15 -4.54 -33.32
N ALA A 507 -36.03 -4.47 -32.57
CA ALA A 507 -34.82 -3.82 -33.00
C ALA A 507 -34.23 -4.46 -34.27
N ILE A 508 -34.20 -5.81 -34.33
CA ILE A 508 -33.72 -6.58 -35.48
C ILE A 508 -34.62 -6.38 -36.68
N ASP A 509 -35.94 -6.53 -36.52
CA ASP A 509 -36.93 -6.33 -37.58
C ASP A 509 -36.89 -4.91 -38.16
N ARG A 510 -36.64 -3.92 -37.34
CA ARG A 510 -36.47 -2.56 -37.77
C ARG A 510 -35.21 -2.38 -38.65
N CYS A 511 -34.12 -3.06 -38.29
CA CYS A 511 -32.89 -3.10 -39.09
C CYS A 511 -33.14 -3.82 -40.44
N ALA A 512 -33.83 -4.96 -40.44
CA ALA A 512 -34.16 -5.71 -41.63
C ALA A 512 -35.03 -4.89 -42.60
N ARG A 513 -36.10 -4.24 -42.13
CA ARG A 513 -36.94 -3.30 -42.92
C ARG A 513 -36.19 -2.14 -43.55
N LYS A 514 -35.09 -1.66 -42.91
CA LYS A 514 -34.21 -0.60 -43.42
C LYS A 514 -33.05 -1.14 -44.24
N HIS A 515 -33.02 -2.43 -44.55
CA HIS A 515 -31.93 -3.10 -45.28
C HIS A 515 -30.55 -2.92 -44.64
N VAL A 516 -30.48 -2.73 -43.32
CA VAL A 516 -29.23 -2.65 -42.57
C VAL A 516 -28.67 -4.05 -42.40
N ARG A 517 -27.55 -4.35 -43.06
CA ARG A 517 -26.83 -5.63 -42.99
C ARG A 517 -25.53 -5.55 -42.19
N ASP A 518 -25.14 -4.34 -41.78
CA ASP A 518 -23.94 -4.15 -40.96
C ASP A 518 -24.18 -4.64 -39.53
N TRP A 519 -23.37 -5.61 -39.10
CA TRP A 519 -23.45 -6.24 -37.79
C TRP A 519 -23.24 -5.27 -36.62
N ALA A 520 -22.35 -4.29 -36.80
CA ALA A 520 -22.12 -3.26 -35.80
C ALA A 520 -23.36 -2.40 -35.58
N ALA A 521 -24.06 -2.07 -36.67
CA ALA A 521 -25.30 -1.30 -36.63
C ALA A 521 -26.44 -2.11 -35.98
N ILE A 522 -26.59 -3.41 -36.29
CA ILE A 522 -27.61 -4.28 -35.69
C ILE A 522 -27.34 -4.44 -34.18
N LYS A 523 -26.10 -4.74 -33.79
CA LYS A 523 -25.69 -4.82 -32.37
C LYS A 523 -25.97 -3.52 -31.63
N SER A 524 -25.68 -2.35 -32.26
CA SER A 524 -25.96 -1.05 -31.66
C SER A 524 -27.45 -0.79 -31.49
N ALA A 525 -28.29 -1.19 -32.46
CA ALA A 525 -29.73 -1.05 -32.37
C ALA A 525 -30.31 -1.88 -31.20
N ILE A 526 -29.95 -3.15 -31.10
CA ILE A 526 -30.35 -4.05 -29.99
C ILE A 526 -29.93 -3.44 -28.64
N LYS A 527 -28.66 -3.04 -28.53
CA LYS A 527 -28.11 -2.45 -27.31
C LYS A 527 -28.87 -1.18 -26.90
N ASN A 528 -29.11 -0.27 -27.82
CA ASN A 528 -29.75 1.01 -27.53
C ASN A 528 -31.22 0.86 -27.11
N ASP A 529 -31.97 -0.01 -27.81
CA ASP A 529 -33.38 -0.22 -27.51
C ASP A 529 -33.55 -0.93 -26.14
N LEU A 530 -32.78 -1.98 -25.89
CA LEU A 530 -32.81 -2.67 -24.62
C LEU A 530 -32.35 -1.77 -23.45
N SER A 531 -31.29 -0.97 -23.65
CA SER A 531 -30.83 -0.01 -22.62
C SER A 531 -31.91 1.03 -22.32
N GLY A 532 -32.57 1.58 -23.36
CA GLY A 532 -33.66 2.54 -23.20
C GLY A 532 -34.86 1.93 -22.47
N TYR A 533 -35.25 0.72 -22.83
CA TYR A 533 -36.34 -0.03 -22.20
C TYR A 533 -36.04 -0.30 -20.73
N LEU A 534 -34.88 -0.90 -20.43
CA LEU A 534 -34.45 -1.25 -19.09
C LEU A 534 -34.35 -0.02 -18.16
N TYR A 535 -33.74 1.06 -18.66
CA TYR A 535 -33.66 2.29 -17.86
C TYR A 535 -35.03 2.89 -17.54
N LYS A 536 -35.97 2.84 -18.50
CA LYS A 536 -37.34 3.32 -18.29
C LYS A 536 -38.06 2.51 -17.20
N HIS A 537 -37.94 1.19 -17.22
CA HIS A 537 -38.71 0.28 -16.37
C HIS A 537 -38.02 -0.05 -15.05
N THR A 538 -36.68 -0.10 -15.00
CA THR A 538 -35.92 -0.56 -13.84
C THR A 538 -35.01 0.51 -13.23
N LYS A 539 -34.75 1.63 -13.94
CA LYS A 539 -33.74 2.64 -13.58
C LYS A 539 -32.33 2.07 -13.48
N ARG A 540 -32.08 0.89 -14.02
CA ARG A 540 -30.77 0.21 -14.10
C ARG A 540 -30.26 0.23 -15.53
N ASN A 541 -28.94 0.16 -15.69
CA ASN A 541 -28.28 0.18 -17.00
C ASN A 541 -27.23 -0.94 -17.09
N PRO A 542 -27.66 -2.22 -17.16
CA PRO A 542 -26.71 -3.34 -17.23
C PRO A 542 -25.88 -3.27 -18.52
N MET A 543 -24.72 -3.91 -18.50
CA MET A 543 -23.91 -4.07 -19.70
C MET A 543 -24.60 -5.02 -20.68
N ILE A 544 -24.99 -4.54 -21.86
CA ILE A 544 -25.67 -5.32 -22.88
C ILE A 544 -24.67 -5.76 -23.94
N LEU A 545 -24.57 -7.08 -24.15
CA LEU A 545 -23.66 -7.72 -25.10
C LEU A 545 -24.45 -8.51 -26.16
N PRO A 546 -24.77 -7.92 -27.33
CA PRO A 546 -25.37 -8.65 -28.43
C PRO A 546 -24.36 -9.56 -29.13
N VAL A 547 -24.68 -10.86 -29.20
CA VAL A 547 -23.92 -11.89 -29.91
C VAL A 547 -24.75 -12.34 -31.12
N LEU A 548 -24.33 -11.94 -32.31
CA LEU A 548 -24.93 -12.33 -33.55
C LEU A 548 -24.09 -13.44 -34.18
N MET A 549 -24.75 -14.52 -34.61
CA MET A 549 -24.13 -15.63 -35.33
C MET A 549 -24.85 -15.79 -36.66
N GLU A 550 -24.12 -16.07 -37.73
CA GLU A 550 -24.64 -16.31 -39.08
C GLU A 550 -24.64 -17.79 -39.35
N ILE A 551 -25.76 -18.32 -39.81
CA ILE A 551 -25.97 -19.73 -40.13
C ILE A 551 -26.44 -19.88 -41.58
#